data_eedf36088af166eeddc325128593360b
#
_entry.id   eedf36088af166eeddc325128593360b
#
_cell.length_a   1.000
_cell.length_b   1.000
_cell.length_c   1.000
_cell.angle_alpha   90.00
_cell.angle_beta   90.00
_cell.angle_gamma   90.00
#
_symmetry.space_group_name_H-M   'P 1'
#
loop_
_entity.id
_entity.type
_entity.pdbx_description
1 polymer ?
#
loop_
_entity_poly.entity_id
_entity_poly.type
_entity_poly.pdbx_seq_one_letter_code
_entity_poly.pdbx_strand_id
1 'polypeptide(L)'
;MTSTLSAHHLAKAYGGRPVVKDVSLEVSAGEIVGLLGPNGAGKTTCFYMIVGLVNADAGDIRLDDRSLMTLPMHQRARSGIGYLPQEASIFRQLSVKDNLLAILETRSDLTRKTRLKVAEDLLDEFNVGHLADALGQALSGGERRRVEIARALATEPTVILLDEPFA
;
A
#
# COMPACT_ATOMS: atom_id res chain seq x y z
N MET A 1 20.17 10.95 -1.68
CA MET A 1 19.78 10.58 -0.31
C MET A 1 18.85 9.38 -0.43
N THR A 2 19.06 8.35 0.38
CA THR A 2 18.19 7.16 0.40
C THR A 2 16.96 7.47 1.22
N SER A 3 15.75 7.31 0.66
CA SER A 3 14.50 7.52 1.40
C SER A 3 14.33 6.51 2.52
N THR A 4 13.86 6.98 3.67
CA THR A 4 13.66 6.16 4.87
C THR A 4 12.27 6.42 5.47
N LEU A 5 11.50 5.34 5.66
CA LEU A 5 10.30 5.35 6.49
C LEU A 5 10.70 4.99 7.92
N SER A 6 10.36 5.82 8.88
CA SER A 6 10.57 5.53 10.30
C SER A 6 9.27 5.68 11.09
N ALA A 7 9.10 4.80 12.05
CA ALA A 7 8.03 4.85 13.03
C ALA A 7 8.64 4.66 14.41
N HIS A 8 8.35 5.54 15.35
CA HIS A 8 8.95 5.53 16.67
C HIS A 8 7.88 5.51 17.75
N HIS A 9 7.99 4.57 18.69
CA HIS A 9 7.16 4.48 19.87
C HIS A 9 5.65 4.48 19.59
N LEU A 10 5.24 3.79 18.51
CA LEU A 10 3.83 3.71 18.14
C LEU A 10 3.03 2.98 19.21
N ALA A 11 1.94 3.60 19.64
CA ALA A 11 0.99 2.99 20.57
C ALA A 11 -0.44 3.17 20.07
N LYS A 12 -1.29 2.17 20.36
CA LYS A 12 -2.72 2.18 20.06
C LYS A 12 -3.51 1.34 21.04
N ALA A 13 -4.59 1.92 21.55
CA ALA A 13 -5.56 1.22 22.36
C ALA A 13 -6.98 1.38 21.80
N TYR A 14 -7.81 0.36 21.96
CA TYR A 14 -9.23 0.39 21.63
C TYR A 14 -10.06 0.10 22.90
N GLY A 15 -10.94 1.03 23.26
CA GLY A 15 -11.76 0.88 24.46
C GLY A 15 -10.95 0.66 25.75
N GLY A 16 -9.80 1.33 25.87
CA GLY A 16 -8.88 1.18 27.00
C GLY A 16 -7.98 -0.07 26.95
N ARG A 17 -8.18 -0.97 25.98
CA ARG A 17 -7.34 -2.16 25.81
C ARG A 17 -6.18 -1.86 24.85
N PRO A 18 -4.92 -1.93 25.31
CA PRO A 18 -3.76 -1.70 24.43
C PRO A 18 -3.60 -2.86 23.43
N VAL A 19 -3.55 -2.51 22.14
CA VAL A 19 -3.30 -3.44 21.02
C VAL A 19 -1.87 -3.30 20.52
N VAL A 20 -1.36 -2.08 20.43
CA VAL A 20 0.04 -1.78 20.18
C VAL A 20 0.54 -0.96 21.36
N LYS A 21 1.62 -1.39 22.00
CA LYS A 21 2.11 -0.77 23.23
C LYS A 21 3.27 0.19 22.98
N ASP A 22 4.27 -0.27 22.24
CA ASP A 22 5.48 0.48 21.91
C ASP A 22 6.18 -0.24 20.76
N VAL A 23 5.93 0.21 19.54
CA VAL A 23 6.55 -0.37 18.34
C VAL A 23 7.35 0.69 17.62
N SER A 24 8.62 0.39 17.38
CA SER A 24 9.50 1.19 16.54
C SER A 24 10.05 0.34 15.40
N LEU A 25 10.08 0.91 14.20
CA LEU A 25 10.64 0.28 13.00
C LEU A 25 11.21 1.34 12.06
N GLU A 26 12.14 0.92 11.24
CA GLU A 26 12.73 1.74 10.19
C GLU A 26 12.94 0.89 8.95
N VAL A 27 12.70 1.48 7.77
CA VAL A 27 12.89 0.84 6.46
C VAL A 27 13.55 1.86 5.54
N SER A 28 14.74 1.53 5.06
CA SER A 28 15.47 2.35 4.08
C SER A 28 15.22 1.86 2.65
N ALA A 29 15.46 2.73 1.67
CA ALA A 29 15.33 2.36 0.27
C ALA A 29 16.22 1.15 -0.09
N GLY A 30 15.63 0.15 -0.77
CA GLY A 30 16.28 -1.11 -1.10
C GLY A 30 16.30 -2.14 0.03
N GLU A 31 15.73 -1.83 1.18
CA GLU A 31 15.63 -2.73 2.33
C GLU A 31 14.27 -3.42 2.40
N ILE A 32 14.26 -4.67 2.90
CA ILE A 32 13.05 -5.42 3.21
C ILE A 32 13.04 -5.69 4.71
N VAL A 33 12.02 -5.20 5.39
CA VAL A 33 11.84 -5.39 6.84
C VAL A 33 10.59 -6.21 7.10
N GLY A 34 10.72 -7.27 7.89
CA GLY A 34 9.62 -8.14 8.30
C GLY A 34 9.09 -7.79 9.69
N LEU A 35 7.80 -7.44 9.78
CA LEU A 35 7.11 -7.30 11.05
C LEU A 35 6.49 -8.64 11.46
N LEU A 36 7.12 -9.34 12.38
CA LEU A 36 6.74 -10.68 12.81
C LEU A 36 6.00 -10.67 14.15
N GLY A 37 5.13 -11.63 14.34
CA GLY A 37 4.39 -11.81 15.59
C GLY A 37 3.16 -12.70 15.43
N PRO A 38 2.60 -13.23 16.53
CA PRO A 38 1.40 -14.06 16.48
C PRO A 38 0.16 -13.30 15.98
N ASN A 39 -0.91 -14.04 15.67
CA ASN A 39 -2.19 -13.43 15.33
C ASN A 39 -2.69 -12.60 16.51
N GLY A 40 -3.22 -11.40 16.23
CA GLY A 40 -3.66 -10.46 17.26
C GLY A 40 -2.54 -9.64 17.92
N ALA A 41 -1.28 -9.78 17.49
CA ALA A 41 -0.15 -8.99 18.03
C ALA A 41 -0.16 -7.51 17.62
N GLY A 42 -1.12 -7.06 16.82
CA GLY A 42 -1.22 -5.66 16.40
C GLY A 42 -0.46 -5.32 15.12
N LYS A 43 0.05 -6.29 14.37
CA LYS A 43 0.79 -6.07 13.10
C LYS A 43 -0.01 -5.22 12.11
N THR A 44 -1.23 -5.64 11.78
CA THR A 44 -2.14 -4.92 10.88
C THR A 44 -2.49 -3.53 11.44
N THR A 45 -2.63 -3.39 12.77
CA THR A 45 -2.85 -2.09 13.41
C THR A 45 -1.66 -1.16 13.22
N CYS A 46 -0.42 -1.67 13.32
CA CYS A 46 0.78 -0.89 12.99
C CYS A 46 0.75 -0.40 11.54
N PHE A 47 0.41 -1.27 10.59
CA PHE A 47 0.27 -0.89 9.19
C PHE A 47 -0.82 0.16 9.00
N TYR A 48 -1.97 0.00 9.63
CA TYR A 48 -3.06 0.99 9.57
C TYR A 48 -2.66 2.35 10.14
N MET A 49 -1.84 2.39 11.19
CA MET A 49 -1.29 3.64 11.70
C MET A 49 -0.33 4.29 10.69
N ILE A 50 0.54 3.50 10.05
CA ILE A 50 1.52 4.03 9.07
C ILE A 50 0.82 4.54 7.82
N VAL A 51 -0.16 3.81 7.28
CA VAL A 51 -0.89 4.24 6.07
C VAL A 51 -1.94 5.33 6.35
N GLY A 52 -2.29 5.57 7.62
CA GLY A 52 -3.23 6.61 8.01
C GLY A 52 -4.70 6.20 7.99
N LEU A 53 -4.99 4.89 8.06
CA LEU A 53 -6.33 4.35 8.28
C LEU A 53 -6.78 4.48 9.73
N VAL A 54 -5.83 4.45 10.66
CA VAL A 54 -6.04 4.58 12.09
C VAL A 54 -5.03 5.59 12.64
N ASN A 55 -5.47 6.49 13.51
CA ASN A 55 -4.57 7.41 14.19
C ASN A 55 -3.84 6.67 15.32
N ALA A 56 -2.53 6.85 15.41
CA ALA A 56 -1.76 6.43 16.59
C ALA A 56 -2.15 7.29 17.79
N ASP A 57 -2.17 6.67 18.98
CA ASP A 57 -2.42 7.38 20.24
C ASP A 57 -1.13 8.01 20.79
N ALA A 58 0.02 7.45 20.43
CA ALA A 58 1.35 7.99 20.73
C ALA A 58 2.36 7.56 19.65
N GLY A 59 3.52 8.21 19.65
CA GLY A 59 4.61 7.96 18.73
C GLY A 59 4.67 8.96 17.59
N ASP A 60 5.58 8.73 16.63
CA ASP A 60 5.74 9.53 15.42
C ASP A 60 5.97 8.61 14.20
N ILE A 61 5.53 9.06 13.04
CA ILE A 61 5.72 8.37 11.75
C ILE A 61 6.27 9.40 10.78
N ARG A 62 7.40 9.09 10.16
CA ARG A 62 8.08 9.99 9.23
C ARG A 62 8.44 9.27 7.94
N LEU A 63 8.37 9.98 6.84
CA LEU A 63 9.02 9.63 5.59
C LEU A 63 10.10 10.67 5.34
N ASP A 64 11.35 10.26 5.39
CA ASP A 64 12.52 11.13 5.48
C ASP A 64 12.38 12.11 6.66
N ASP A 65 12.53 13.40 6.44
CA ASP A 65 12.38 14.43 7.48
C ASP A 65 10.93 14.88 7.70
N ARG A 66 9.97 14.36 6.92
CA ARG A 66 8.58 14.80 6.97
C ARG A 66 7.74 13.93 7.88
N SER A 67 7.13 14.49 8.92
CA SER A 67 6.14 13.79 9.74
C SER A 67 4.85 13.54 8.94
N LEU A 68 4.31 12.33 9.07
CA LEU A 68 3.07 11.90 8.44
C LEU A 68 1.88 11.93 9.41
N MET A 69 2.09 12.24 10.68
CA MET A 69 1.08 12.09 11.74
C MET A 69 -0.22 12.84 11.47
N THR A 70 -0.13 14.04 10.91
CA THR A 70 -1.30 14.89 10.60
C THR A 70 -1.87 14.66 9.20
N LEU A 71 -1.20 13.85 8.38
CA LEU A 71 -1.62 13.62 7.00
C LEU A 71 -2.67 12.50 6.93
N PRO A 72 -3.80 12.72 6.24
CA PRO A 72 -4.75 11.66 5.94
C PRO A 72 -4.17 10.66 4.93
N MET A 73 -4.75 9.46 4.85
CA MET A 73 -4.28 8.33 4.03
C MET A 73 -3.94 8.75 2.59
N HIS A 74 -4.82 9.50 1.91
CA HIS A 74 -4.59 9.89 0.52
C HIS A 74 -3.38 10.83 0.33
N GLN A 75 -3.04 11.64 1.33
CA GLN A 75 -1.84 12.47 1.29
C GLN A 75 -0.57 11.66 1.60
N ARG A 76 -0.66 10.65 2.48
CA ARG A 76 0.45 9.70 2.71
C ARG A 76 0.72 8.88 1.45
N ALA A 77 -0.31 8.42 0.76
CA ALA A 77 -0.18 7.73 -0.52
C ALA A 77 0.54 8.61 -1.57
N ARG A 78 0.15 9.89 -1.69
CA ARG A 78 0.84 10.86 -2.57
C ARG A 78 2.26 11.20 -2.12
N SER A 79 2.59 10.99 -0.86
CA SER A 79 3.95 11.14 -0.34
C SER A 79 4.84 9.92 -0.64
N GLY A 80 4.29 8.83 -1.19
CA GLY A 80 5.05 7.65 -1.58
C GLY A 80 4.82 6.42 -0.70
N ILE A 81 3.78 6.39 0.15
CA ILE A 81 3.41 5.21 0.94
C ILE A 81 2.43 4.35 0.15
N GLY A 82 2.87 3.18 -0.31
CA GLY A 82 2.03 2.15 -0.89
C GLY A 82 1.50 1.17 0.16
N TYR A 83 0.32 0.60 -0.09
CA TYR A 83 -0.28 -0.40 0.78
C TYR A 83 -0.98 -1.48 -0.01
N LEU A 84 -0.65 -2.73 0.26
CA LEU A 84 -1.33 -3.90 -0.26
C LEU A 84 -1.99 -4.65 0.91
N PRO A 85 -3.32 -4.55 1.07
CA PRO A 85 -4.04 -5.21 2.16
C PRO A 85 -4.07 -6.73 1.99
N GLN A 86 -4.33 -7.43 3.09
CA GLN A 86 -4.60 -8.87 3.09
C GLN A 86 -5.87 -9.19 2.31
N GLU A 87 -6.93 -8.40 2.53
CA GLU A 87 -8.21 -8.61 1.87
C GLU A 87 -8.19 -8.14 0.41
N ALA A 88 -9.03 -8.77 -0.41
CA ALA A 88 -9.17 -8.42 -1.81
C ALA A 88 -9.63 -6.96 -1.99
N SER A 89 -8.83 -6.18 -2.70
CA SER A 89 -9.03 -4.74 -2.91
C SER A 89 -9.41 -4.36 -4.35
N ILE A 90 -9.52 -5.34 -5.26
CA ILE A 90 -9.82 -5.10 -6.67
C ILE A 90 -11.20 -4.45 -6.87
N PHE A 91 -11.30 -3.52 -7.81
CA PHE A 91 -12.59 -3.00 -8.26
C PHE A 91 -13.27 -4.04 -9.16
N ARG A 92 -14.19 -4.79 -8.59
CA ARG A 92 -14.78 -5.99 -9.17
C ARG A 92 -15.53 -5.77 -10.50
N GLN A 93 -16.13 -4.59 -10.66
CA GLN A 93 -16.92 -4.21 -11.84
C GLN A 93 -16.12 -3.45 -12.91
N LEU A 94 -14.86 -3.15 -12.65
CA LEU A 94 -13.96 -2.57 -13.63
C LEU A 94 -13.16 -3.68 -14.32
N SER A 95 -12.74 -3.41 -15.57
CA SER A 95 -11.77 -4.26 -16.24
C SER A 95 -10.43 -4.24 -15.51
N VAL A 96 -9.56 -5.21 -15.78
CA VAL A 96 -8.19 -5.24 -15.26
C VAL A 96 -7.45 -3.97 -15.63
N LYS A 97 -7.52 -3.54 -16.89
CA LYS A 97 -6.94 -2.30 -17.37
C LYS A 97 -7.50 -1.07 -16.65
N ASP A 98 -8.82 -1.00 -16.47
CA ASP A 98 -9.46 0.13 -15.79
C ASP A 98 -9.14 0.16 -14.30
N ASN A 99 -8.88 -0.98 -13.67
CA ASN A 99 -8.38 -1.04 -12.29
C ASN A 99 -7.04 -0.29 -12.12
N LEU A 100 -6.13 -0.39 -13.10
CA LEU A 100 -4.87 0.35 -13.07
C LEU A 100 -5.09 1.80 -13.45
N LEU A 101 -5.86 2.07 -14.50
CA LEU A 101 -6.13 3.43 -14.97
C LEU A 101 -6.79 4.28 -13.90
N ALA A 102 -7.73 3.74 -13.10
CA ALA A 102 -8.37 4.45 -12.00
C ALA A 102 -7.36 4.98 -10.97
N ILE A 103 -6.28 4.25 -10.73
CA ILE A 103 -5.20 4.71 -9.84
C ILE A 103 -4.27 5.68 -10.58
N LEU A 104 -3.89 5.38 -11.82
CA LEU A 104 -3.00 6.23 -12.61
C LEU A 104 -3.61 7.61 -12.90
N GLU A 105 -4.93 7.74 -12.92
CA GLU A 105 -5.61 9.04 -13.06
C GLU A 105 -5.37 9.98 -11.86
N THR A 106 -5.01 9.44 -10.70
CA THR A 106 -4.63 10.26 -9.54
C THR A 106 -3.24 10.91 -9.69
N ARG A 107 -2.45 10.45 -10.65
CA ARG A 107 -1.11 10.97 -10.97
C ARG A 107 -1.22 12.14 -11.95
N SER A 108 -1.06 13.35 -11.43
CA SER A 108 -1.14 14.58 -12.23
C SER A 108 0.07 14.81 -13.14
N ASP A 109 1.18 14.12 -12.89
CA ASP A 109 2.42 14.15 -13.68
C ASP A 109 2.31 13.36 -15.00
N LEU A 110 1.30 12.48 -15.14
CA LEU A 110 1.14 11.62 -16.30
C LEU A 110 0.06 12.16 -17.27
N THR A 111 0.39 12.17 -18.56
CA THR A 111 -0.59 12.38 -19.63
C THR A 111 -1.45 11.12 -19.82
N ARG A 112 -2.61 11.27 -20.49
CA ARG A 112 -3.46 10.11 -20.84
C ARG A 112 -2.70 9.02 -21.57
N LYS A 113 -1.85 9.40 -22.56
CA LYS A 113 -1.05 8.46 -23.32
C LYS A 113 -0.04 7.71 -22.45
N THR A 114 0.61 8.42 -21.55
CA THR A 114 1.61 7.82 -20.65
C THR A 114 0.94 6.88 -19.63
N ARG A 115 -0.24 7.23 -19.12
CA ARG A 115 -1.02 6.35 -18.22
C ARG A 115 -1.38 5.02 -18.87
N LEU A 116 -1.83 5.05 -20.14
CA LEU A 116 -2.13 3.84 -20.89
C LEU A 116 -0.90 2.96 -21.04
N LYS A 117 0.24 3.56 -21.39
CA LYS A 117 1.50 2.80 -21.53
C LYS A 117 1.94 2.21 -20.19
N VAL A 118 1.93 2.97 -19.11
CA VAL A 118 2.29 2.46 -17.76
C VAL A 118 1.37 1.32 -17.34
N ALA A 119 0.07 1.43 -17.62
CA ALA A 119 -0.87 0.35 -17.33
C ALA A 119 -0.51 -0.94 -18.11
N GLU A 120 -0.24 -0.82 -19.41
CA GLU A 120 0.16 -1.95 -20.26
C GLU A 120 1.47 -2.57 -19.77
N ASP A 121 2.51 -1.76 -19.53
CA ASP A 121 3.82 -2.22 -19.06
C ASP A 121 3.69 -2.98 -17.71
N LEU A 122 2.91 -2.48 -16.77
CA LEU A 122 2.66 -3.16 -15.48
C LEU A 122 1.88 -4.47 -15.66
N LEU A 123 0.85 -4.50 -16.50
CA LEU A 123 0.09 -5.72 -16.77
C LEU A 123 0.96 -6.81 -17.41
N ASP A 124 1.89 -6.43 -18.28
CA ASP A 124 2.83 -7.35 -18.91
C ASP A 124 3.88 -7.85 -17.91
N GLU A 125 4.41 -6.97 -17.05
CA GLU A 125 5.37 -7.32 -16.00
C GLU A 125 4.81 -8.39 -15.05
N PHE A 126 3.52 -8.26 -14.69
CA PHE A 126 2.83 -9.22 -13.83
C PHE A 126 2.16 -10.38 -14.57
N ASN A 127 2.40 -10.53 -15.89
CA ASN A 127 1.83 -11.59 -16.72
C ASN A 127 0.30 -11.68 -16.66
N VAL A 128 -0.37 -10.55 -16.68
CA VAL A 128 -1.84 -10.42 -16.71
C VAL A 128 -2.35 -9.54 -17.85
N GLY A 129 -1.48 -9.17 -18.80
CA GLY A 129 -1.84 -8.35 -19.96
C GLY A 129 -2.92 -8.99 -20.83
N HIS A 130 -2.90 -10.32 -20.97
CA HIS A 130 -3.95 -11.09 -21.70
C HIS A 130 -5.34 -11.00 -21.05
N LEU A 131 -5.44 -10.51 -19.81
CA LEU A 131 -6.69 -10.32 -19.05
C LEU A 131 -7.13 -8.85 -19.02
N ALA A 132 -6.50 -7.96 -19.78
CA ALA A 132 -6.72 -6.51 -19.71
C ALA A 132 -8.19 -6.10 -19.76
N ASP A 133 -9.00 -6.76 -20.59
CA ASP A 133 -10.42 -6.48 -20.78
C ASP A 133 -11.34 -7.32 -19.89
N ALA A 134 -10.80 -8.29 -19.13
CA ALA A 134 -11.58 -9.10 -18.20
C ALA A 134 -12.02 -8.27 -16.99
N LEU A 135 -13.24 -8.51 -16.48
CA LEU A 135 -13.72 -7.88 -15.26
C LEU A 135 -12.97 -8.41 -14.02
N GLY A 136 -12.70 -7.56 -13.04
CA GLY A 136 -12.02 -7.94 -11.81
C GLY A 136 -12.69 -9.09 -11.05
N GLN A 137 -14.02 -9.23 -11.14
CA GLN A 137 -14.76 -10.32 -10.51
C GLN A 137 -14.55 -11.69 -11.20
N ALA A 138 -14.08 -11.72 -12.44
CA ALA A 138 -13.87 -12.95 -13.21
C ALA A 138 -12.50 -13.59 -12.95
N LEU A 139 -11.60 -12.88 -12.25
CA LEU A 139 -10.23 -13.32 -12.02
C LEU A 139 -10.16 -14.44 -10.97
N SER A 140 -9.27 -15.40 -11.20
CA SER A 140 -8.84 -16.34 -10.17
C SER A 140 -8.12 -15.60 -9.03
N GLY A 141 -7.94 -16.25 -7.87
CA GLY A 141 -7.25 -15.63 -6.72
C GLY A 141 -5.85 -15.14 -7.05
N GLY A 142 -5.07 -15.95 -7.77
CA GLY A 142 -3.70 -15.60 -8.16
C GLY A 142 -3.63 -14.48 -9.19
N GLU A 143 -4.51 -14.47 -10.19
CA GLU A 143 -4.61 -13.38 -11.17
C GLU A 143 -5.00 -12.07 -10.49
N ARG A 144 -6.02 -12.12 -9.63
CA ARG A 144 -6.48 -10.98 -8.85
C ARG A 144 -5.34 -10.40 -8.02
N ARG A 145 -4.58 -11.23 -7.29
CA ARG A 145 -3.46 -10.77 -6.47
C ARG A 145 -2.39 -10.08 -7.30
N ARG A 146 -2.06 -10.60 -8.48
CA ARG A 146 -1.11 -9.95 -9.40
C ARG A 146 -1.60 -8.59 -9.89
N VAL A 147 -2.88 -8.46 -10.22
CA VAL A 147 -3.48 -7.16 -10.60
C VAL A 147 -3.47 -6.18 -9.43
N GLU A 148 -3.76 -6.61 -8.20
CA GLU A 148 -3.70 -5.78 -7.00
C GLU A 148 -2.28 -5.28 -6.71
N ILE A 149 -1.26 -6.12 -6.92
CA ILE A 149 0.15 -5.73 -6.80
C ILE A 149 0.51 -4.70 -7.89
N ALA A 150 0.19 -4.98 -9.15
CA ALA A 150 0.42 -4.05 -10.26
C ALA A 150 -0.24 -2.69 -9.98
N ARG A 151 -1.46 -2.69 -9.47
CA ARG A 151 -2.19 -1.49 -9.09
C ARG A 151 -1.52 -0.73 -7.93
N ALA A 152 -1.01 -1.42 -6.92
CA ALA A 152 -0.29 -0.80 -5.80
C ALA A 152 1.02 -0.15 -6.27
N LEU A 153 1.69 -0.72 -7.28
CA LEU A 153 2.92 -0.19 -7.86
C LEU A 153 2.66 0.95 -8.87
N ALA A 154 1.45 1.09 -9.40
CA ALA A 154 1.10 2.14 -10.36
C ALA A 154 1.33 3.57 -9.83
N THR A 155 1.30 3.77 -8.52
CA THR A 155 1.62 5.05 -7.88
C THR A 155 3.11 5.30 -7.71
N GLU A 156 3.99 4.35 -8.09
CA GLU A 156 5.44 4.39 -7.86
C GLU A 156 5.79 4.71 -6.39
N PRO A 157 5.33 3.89 -5.45
CA PRO A 157 5.55 4.18 -4.03
C PRO A 157 7.04 4.09 -3.68
N THR A 158 7.49 4.98 -2.81
CA THR A 158 8.84 4.95 -2.23
C THR A 158 9.00 3.78 -1.26
N VAL A 159 7.94 3.50 -0.51
CA VAL A 159 7.83 2.37 0.43
C VAL A 159 6.49 1.70 0.24
N ILE A 160 6.46 0.37 0.24
CA ILE A 160 5.22 -0.40 0.17
C ILE A 160 5.08 -1.29 1.41
N LEU A 161 3.91 -1.23 2.02
CA LEU A 161 3.52 -2.12 3.12
C LEU A 161 2.69 -3.27 2.57
N LEU A 162 3.11 -4.50 2.84
CA LEU A 162 2.47 -5.72 2.38
C LEU A 162 1.91 -6.47 3.60
N ASP A 163 0.58 -6.50 3.74
CA ASP A 163 -0.08 -7.20 4.85
C ASP A 163 -0.41 -8.62 4.42
N GLU A 164 0.29 -9.61 5.01
CA GLU A 164 0.18 -11.05 4.69
C GLU A 164 0.15 -11.35 3.18
N PRO A 165 1.19 -10.94 2.41
CA PRO A 165 1.13 -10.96 0.94
C PRO A 165 1.04 -12.37 0.34
N PHE A 166 1.29 -13.41 1.13
CA PHE A 166 1.28 -14.81 0.71
C PHE A 166 0.15 -15.64 1.36
N ALA A 167 -0.78 -15.00 2.06
CA ALA A 167 -1.93 -15.67 2.69
C ALA A 167 -3.00 -16.08 1.66
#